data_9c815c933fc78fa00ba053106576b48b
#
_entry.id   9c815c933fc78fa00ba053106576b48b
#
_cell.length_a   1.000
_cell.length_b   1.000
_cell.length_c   1.000
_cell.angle_alpha   90.00
_cell.angle_beta   90.00
_cell.angle_gamma   90.00
#
_symmetry.space_group_name_H-M   'P 1'
#
loop_
_entity.id
_entity.type
_entity.pdbx_description
1 polymer ?
#
loop_
_entity_poly.entity_id
_entity_poly.type
_entity_poly.pdbx_seq_one_letter_code
_entity_poly.pdbx_strand_id
1 'polypeptide(L)'
;MTPQIKTNSWKAMLFASASLLAACGASSSTAQEVETTASISPSTINDRLPQDEIIYFVMPDRFENADTRNDRGGIEGGPLEHGFDPTNTGFYHGGDLAGLTARLDYIQGLGATAIWLTPIFQNQAVQGSGDDVSAGYHGYWITDFLRPDAHLGSRDEFRAFVEAAHARGMKVYMDIITNHTADVFALRECHDASSDLYIDPQGPCPYRSRADYPYTTRGDVNGEAINPGFLGDDPQHQTAENFSRLADPNWAYTPYLPDGAPNRNPEWLNDMTLYHNRGESFWFGESELYGDFAGLDDLNTEHPTVVAGMIDIYKSWITDFRIDGYRIDTAKHVQPEFWAEFTPAIMDHARSQGIEHFHVFGEVYEFDAGQLARYTTQARLPAYLDFAFQGTARGFMTGNATGADFQSLFRLDHVLAEGTATAAILPTFLGNHDMGRIGSFIREAYPDATDDEMVARLRLAHALMMFSRGVPTIYYGDEQGFVSDGNDRQARENMFPSVIPEYNDNELIGTDATTADNNFDTEHPLYRAIAEMSGIRQTHDLLRHGDQIVRHADHEDALLVLSRLDSETGEEILIAFNAENEARNLNVITDGRNTRWSSLAGQCASASNAPGSYSLTIPALDYVICRADR
;
A
#
# COMPACT_ATOMS: atom_id res chain seq x y z
N MET A 1 -1.20 -6.74 66.71
CA MET A 1 -2.09 -7.75 67.30
C MET A 1 -2.50 -8.70 66.17
N THR A 2 -1.84 -9.78 66.07
CA THR A 2 -2.21 -11.03 65.38
C THR A 2 -3.07 -11.85 66.34
N PRO A 3 -3.91 -12.75 65.90
CA PRO A 3 -3.55 -14.13 65.56
C PRO A 3 -4.28 -14.71 64.32
N GLN A 4 -3.63 -15.48 63.47
CA GLN A 4 -3.27 -16.90 63.44
C GLN A 4 -4.44 -17.92 63.34
N ILE A 5 -4.39 -18.71 62.22
CA ILE A 5 -4.47 -20.15 62.00
C ILE A 5 -5.88 -20.83 62.06
N LYS A 6 -6.27 -21.57 60.97
CA LYS A 6 -6.19 -23.03 60.89
C LYS A 6 -6.57 -23.62 59.53
N THR A 7 -5.69 -24.49 59.07
CA THR A 7 -5.81 -25.53 58.07
C THR A 7 -6.85 -26.59 58.42
N ASN A 8 -7.49 -27.22 57.41
CA ASN A 8 -7.62 -28.67 57.38
C ASN A 8 -8.00 -29.22 55.98
N SER A 9 -7.15 -30.13 55.55
CA SER A 9 -7.31 -31.08 54.46
C SER A 9 -8.28 -32.21 54.83
N TRP A 10 -8.96 -32.83 53.82
CA TRP A 10 -9.17 -34.29 53.83
C TRP A 10 -9.48 -34.82 52.42
N LYS A 11 -9.00 -36.07 52.21
CA LYS A 11 -8.82 -36.85 51.01
C LYS A 11 -10.08 -37.66 50.59
N ALA A 12 -10.14 -37.94 49.29
CA ALA A 12 -10.43 -39.17 48.55
C ALA A 12 -11.65 -40.05 48.87
N MET A 13 -12.36 -40.45 47.81
CA MET A 13 -12.50 -41.87 47.45
C MET A 13 -13.23 -42.09 46.10
N LEU A 14 -12.68 -43.05 45.34
CA LEU A 14 -13.18 -43.65 44.10
C LEU A 14 -14.49 -44.39 44.32
N PHE A 15 -15.35 -44.45 43.28
CA PHE A 15 -16.05 -45.69 42.89
C PHE A 15 -16.34 -45.71 41.39
N ALA A 16 -15.88 -46.77 40.73
CA ALA A 16 -16.18 -47.15 39.36
C ALA A 16 -17.47 -47.94 39.30
N SER A 17 -18.26 -47.78 38.27
CA SER A 17 -19.22 -48.79 37.84
C SER A 17 -19.42 -48.73 36.32
N ALA A 18 -19.05 -49.80 35.65
CA ALA A 18 -19.29 -50.06 34.25
C ALA A 18 -20.73 -50.59 34.04
N SER A 19 -21.35 -50.20 32.95
CA SER A 19 -22.47 -50.96 32.34
C SER A 19 -22.44 -50.78 30.83
N LEU A 20 -22.22 -51.86 30.10
CA LEU A 20 -22.46 -52.04 28.67
C LEU A 20 -23.96 -52.04 28.35
N LEU A 21 -24.35 -51.44 27.22
CA LEU A 21 -25.36 -52.00 26.32
C LEU A 21 -25.39 -51.30 24.95
N ALA A 22 -25.01 -52.07 23.96
CA ALA A 22 -25.58 -52.25 22.61
C ALA A 22 -25.92 -51.09 21.67
N ALA A 23 -25.34 -51.24 20.50
CA ALA A 23 -25.41 -50.51 19.24
C ALA A 23 -26.82 -50.33 18.64
N CYS A 24 -27.01 -49.19 18.00
CA CYS A 24 -27.76 -49.06 16.73
C CYS A 24 -27.13 -47.97 15.90
N GLY A 25 -26.75 -48.31 14.67
CA GLY A 25 -26.04 -47.42 13.77
C GLY A 25 -26.94 -46.29 13.20
N ALA A 26 -26.40 -45.14 13.14
CA ALA A 26 -26.81 -44.08 12.24
C ALA A 26 -25.54 -43.43 11.65
N SER A 27 -25.44 -43.48 10.34
CA SER A 27 -24.37 -42.81 9.57
C SER A 27 -24.46 -41.30 9.77
N SER A 28 -23.53 -40.74 10.51
CA SER A 28 -23.32 -39.32 10.55
C SER A 28 -22.18 -38.97 9.62
N SER A 29 -22.46 -38.16 8.58
CA SER A 29 -21.47 -37.46 7.80
C SER A 29 -20.65 -36.57 8.75
N THR A 30 -19.39 -36.86 8.89
CA THR A 30 -18.44 -36.00 9.58
C THR A 30 -18.23 -34.75 8.73
N ALA A 31 -18.83 -33.66 9.15
CA ALA A 31 -18.33 -32.34 8.80
C ALA A 31 -16.90 -32.25 9.36
N GLN A 32 -15.90 -32.10 8.50
CA GLN A 32 -14.57 -31.72 8.92
C GLN A 32 -14.70 -30.32 9.52
N GLU A 33 -14.48 -30.19 10.82
CA GLU A 33 -14.18 -28.94 11.46
C GLU A 33 -12.92 -28.40 10.79
N VAL A 34 -13.05 -27.25 10.14
CA VAL A 34 -11.93 -26.44 9.68
C VAL A 34 -11.16 -26.05 10.96
N GLU A 35 -9.96 -26.59 11.10
CA GLU A 35 -9.06 -26.18 12.18
C GLU A 35 -8.87 -24.67 12.10
N THR A 36 -9.30 -23.99 13.15
CA THR A 36 -9.11 -22.57 13.39
C THR A 36 -7.66 -22.18 13.15
N THR A 37 -7.47 -21.16 12.33
CA THR A 37 -6.22 -20.46 12.08
C THR A 37 -5.33 -20.39 13.33
N ALA A 38 -4.12 -20.92 13.22
CA ALA A 38 -3.12 -20.82 14.27
C ALA A 38 -2.90 -19.33 14.58
N SER A 39 -3.23 -18.91 15.80
CA SER A 39 -2.95 -17.56 16.27
C SER A 39 -1.43 -17.34 16.28
N ILE A 40 -0.95 -16.46 15.42
CA ILE A 40 0.47 -16.07 15.39
C ILE A 40 0.78 -15.39 16.73
N SER A 41 1.76 -15.91 17.46
CA SER A 41 2.17 -15.34 18.75
C SER A 41 2.78 -13.95 18.55
N PRO A 42 2.51 -12.93 19.40
CA PRO A 42 3.09 -11.60 19.30
C PRO A 42 4.63 -11.58 19.22
N SER A 43 5.29 -12.57 19.79
CA SER A 43 6.76 -12.72 19.72
C SER A 43 7.28 -13.08 18.32
N THR A 44 6.43 -13.49 17.39
CA THR A 44 6.81 -13.88 16.02
C THR A 44 6.67 -12.73 15.01
N ILE A 45 6.02 -11.62 15.34
CA ILE A 45 5.85 -10.48 14.43
C ILE A 45 7.21 -9.94 14.01
N ASN A 46 8.12 -9.72 14.96
CA ASN A 46 9.45 -9.15 14.72
C ASN A 46 10.38 -10.08 13.93
N ASP A 47 10.09 -11.40 13.91
CA ASP A 47 10.92 -12.39 13.21
C ASP A 47 10.47 -12.60 11.75
N ARG A 48 9.28 -12.12 11.38
CA ARG A 48 8.74 -12.27 10.03
C ARG A 48 9.43 -11.29 9.06
N LEU A 49 9.82 -11.84 7.90
CA LEU A 49 10.36 -11.07 6.79
C LEU A 49 9.24 -10.35 6.02
N PRO A 50 9.54 -9.29 5.24
CA PRO A 50 8.52 -8.62 4.44
C PRO A 50 7.73 -9.55 3.51
N GLN A 51 8.37 -10.54 2.87
CA GLN A 51 7.70 -11.51 1.98
C GLN A 51 6.77 -12.48 2.70
N ASP A 52 6.81 -12.55 4.03
CA ASP A 52 5.87 -13.33 4.84
C ASP A 52 4.51 -12.65 4.96
N GLU A 53 4.46 -11.34 4.67
CA GLU A 53 3.25 -10.56 4.88
C GLU A 53 2.26 -10.67 3.72
N ILE A 54 1.00 -10.46 4.07
CA ILE A 54 -0.11 -10.15 3.17
C ILE A 54 -0.64 -8.81 3.66
N ILE A 55 -0.49 -7.78 2.83
CA ILE A 55 -0.85 -6.40 3.19
C ILE A 55 -2.32 -6.15 2.86
N TYR A 56 -3.05 -5.55 3.78
CA TYR A 56 -4.36 -4.96 3.55
C TYR A 56 -4.20 -3.44 3.54
N PHE A 57 -4.39 -2.83 2.37
CA PHE A 57 -4.30 -1.38 2.18
C PHE A 57 -5.65 -0.73 2.41
N VAL A 58 -5.74 0.23 3.32
CA VAL A 58 -7.00 0.83 3.77
C VAL A 58 -6.90 2.35 3.91
N MET A 59 -7.98 3.04 3.54
CA MET A 59 -8.23 4.45 3.84
C MET A 59 -9.13 4.55 5.08
N PRO A 60 -8.62 5.03 6.23
CA PRO A 60 -9.41 5.06 7.47
C PRO A 60 -10.74 5.81 7.32
N ASP A 61 -10.75 6.96 6.64
CA ASP A 61 -11.97 7.76 6.41
C ASP A 61 -13.08 7.02 5.67
N ARG A 62 -12.73 5.99 4.89
CA ARG A 62 -13.65 5.22 4.04
C ARG A 62 -14.00 3.85 4.59
N PHE A 63 -13.45 3.47 5.75
CA PHE A 63 -13.54 2.08 6.22
C PHE A 63 -14.68 1.85 7.22
N GLU A 64 -14.69 2.52 8.37
CA GLU A 64 -15.76 2.44 9.38
C GLU A 64 -15.76 3.69 10.25
N ASN A 65 -16.95 4.27 10.48
CA ASN A 65 -17.15 5.38 11.41
C ASN A 65 -17.67 4.85 12.77
N ALA A 66 -16.85 4.88 13.82
CA ALA A 66 -17.24 4.46 15.16
C ALA A 66 -17.36 5.62 16.14
N ASP A 67 -16.79 6.79 15.85
CA ASP A 67 -16.89 7.98 16.70
C ASP A 67 -17.34 9.23 15.94
N THR A 68 -18.63 9.42 15.78
CA THR A 68 -19.20 10.59 15.08
C THR A 68 -18.88 11.94 15.70
N ARG A 69 -18.19 11.98 16.86
CA ARG A 69 -17.77 13.24 17.51
C ARG A 69 -16.56 13.86 16.84
N ASN A 70 -15.75 13.05 16.16
CA ASN A 70 -14.55 13.48 15.47
C ASN A 70 -14.78 13.82 13.97
N ASP A 71 -15.97 13.54 13.40
CA ASP A 71 -16.30 13.75 11.97
C ASP A 71 -15.87 15.13 11.43
N ARG A 72 -15.87 16.15 12.27
CA ARG A 72 -15.52 17.53 11.90
C ARG A 72 -14.11 17.96 12.35
N GLY A 73 -13.29 17.05 12.82
CA GLY A 73 -11.94 17.36 13.31
C GLY A 73 -11.87 18.43 14.41
N GLY A 74 -12.99 18.68 15.15
CA GLY A 74 -13.09 19.75 16.15
C GLY A 74 -13.15 21.17 15.56
N ILE A 75 -13.38 21.31 14.25
CA ILE A 75 -13.44 22.59 13.53
C ILE A 75 -14.91 23.05 13.46
N GLU A 76 -15.15 24.30 13.82
CA GLU A 76 -16.47 24.92 13.73
C GLU A 76 -16.74 25.42 12.31
N GLY A 77 -18.03 25.47 11.92
CA GLY A 77 -18.46 26.00 10.62
C GLY A 77 -19.20 24.98 9.75
N GLY A 78 -19.11 25.12 8.44
CA GLY A 78 -19.72 24.23 7.44
C GLY A 78 -18.69 23.30 6.78
N PRO A 79 -19.11 22.53 5.76
CA PRO A 79 -18.22 21.60 5.03
C PRO A 79 -16.96 22.26 4.44
N LEU A 80 -17.04 23.53 4.02
CA LEU A 80 -15.89 24.25 3.47
C LEU A 80 -14.86 24.68 4.53
N GLU A 81 -15.21 24.64 5.83
CA GLU A 81 -14.29 24.89 6.93
C GLU A 81 -13.75 23.58 7.51
N HIS A 82 -14.63 22.62 7.84
CA HIS A 82 -14.22 21.38 8.52
C HIS A 82 -14.04 20.18 7.59
N GLY A 83 -14.38 20.27 6.31
CA GLY A 83 -14.14 19.20 5.34
C GLY A 83 -15.06 17.97 5.43
N PHE A 84 -16.00 17.90 6.37
CA PHE A 84 -16.92 16.77 6.52
C PHE A 84 -18.19 16.98 5.67
N ASP A 85 -18.37 16.15 4.66
CA ASP A 85 -19.59 16.06 3.85
C ASP A 85 -19.69 14.66 3.21
N PRO A 86 -20.38 13.70 3.85
CA PRO A 86 -20.48 12.33 3.33
C PRO A 86 -21.30 12.21 2.04
N THR A 87 -21.85 13.32 1.51
CA THR A 87 -22.57 13.36 0.24
C THR A 87 -21.68 13.77 -0.94
N ASN A 88 -20.40 14.08 -0.68
CA ASN A 88 -19.44 14.55 -1.67
C ASN A 88 -18.19 13.67 -1.68
N THR A 89 -17.85 13.06 -2.82
CA THR A 89 -16.70 12.15 -3.00
C THR A 89 -15.36 12.74 -2.60
N GLY A 90 -15.22 14.06 -2.66
CA GLY A 90 -13.99 14.80 -2.35
C GLY A 90 -13.88 15.28 -0.89
N PHE A 91 -14.76 14.83 0.03
CA PHE A 91 -14.82 15.30 1.41
C PHE A 91 -14.68 14.15 2.41
N TYR A 92 -14.46 14.46 3.70
CA TYR A 92 -14.46 13.43 4.76
C TYR A 92 -15.83 12.78 4.88
N HIS A 93 -15.84 11.45 5.05
CA HIS A 93 -17.06 10.66 5.27
C HIS A 93 -17.19 10.17 6.72
N GLY A 94 -16.16 10.37 7.53
CA GLY A 94 -16.17 10.14 8.96
C GLY A 94 -15.62 8.79 9.43
N GLY A 95 -15.07 7.96 8.55
CA GLY A 95 -14.33 6.77 8.98
C GLY A 95 -13.13 7.16 9.85
N ASP A 96 -12.80 6.33 10.87
CA ASP A 96 -11.85 6.71 11.91
C ASP A 96 -11.02 5.52 12.45
N LEU A 97 -10.03 5.84 13.29
CA LEU A 97 -9.15 4.84 13.92
C LEU A 97 -9.91 3.91 14.88
N ALA A 98 -10.97 4.38 15.51
CA ALA A 98 -11.81 3.56 16.37
C ALA A 98 -12.62 2.55 15.55
N GLY A 99 -13.17 2.97 14.40
CA GLY A 99 -13.86 2.10 13.45
C GLY A 99 -12.93 1.06 12.83
N LEU A 100 -11.76 1.49 12.39
CA LEU A 100 -10.75 0.58 11.88
C LEU A 100 -10.35 -0.46 12.95
N THR A 101 -10.16 -0.03 14.21
CA THR A 101 -9.86 -0.93 15.34
C THR A 101 -10.98 -1.93 15.56
N ALA A 102 -12.23 -1.52 15.44
CA ALA A 102 -13.40 -2.39 15.60
C ALA A 102 -13.50 -3.47 14.49
N ARG A 103 -12.89 -3.25 13.33
CA ARG A 103 -12.91 -4.15 12.19
C ARG A 103 -11.64 -5.00 12.02
N LEU A 104 -10.71 -4.98 12.98
CA LEU A 104 -9.46 -5.77 12.89
C LEU A 104 -9.72 -7.28 12.76
N ASP A 105 -10.78 -7.82 13.36
CA ASP A 105 -11.12 -9.24 13.21
C ASP A 105 -11.58 -9.60 11.79
N TYR A 106 -12.25 -8.65 11.09
CA TYR A 106 -12.60 -8.79 9.67
C TYR A 106 -11.34 -8.87 8.79
N ILE A 107 -10.39 -7.95 9.01
CA ILE A 107 -9.12 -7.90 8.28
C ILE A 107 -8.28 -9.17 8.55
N GLN A 108 -8.22 -9.60 9.81
CA GLN A 108 -7.53 -10.83 10.20
C GLN A 108 -8.16 -12.07 9.57
N GLY A 109 -9.51 -12.13 9.51
CA GLY A 109 -10.26 -13.23 8.91
C GLY A 109 -9.98 -13.41 7.42
N LEU A 110 -9.63 -12.34 6.70
CA LEU A 110 -9.17 -12.37 5.32
C LEU A 110 -7.78 -13.02 5.18
N GLY A 111 -7.05 -13.17 6.29
CA GLY A 111 -5.68 -13.68 6.32
C GLY A 111 -4.61 -12.62 6.12
N ALA A 112 -4.97 -11.32 6.18
CA ALA A 112 -3.99 -10.25 6.17
C ALA A 112 -3.11 -10.30 7.43
N THR A 113 -1.83 -10.03 7.26
CA THR A 113 -0.81 -10.05 8.32
C THR A 113 -0.14 -8.71 8.52
N ALA A 114 -0.43 -7.75 7.65
CA ALA A 114 -0.02 -6.35 7.79
C ALA A 114 -1.15 -5.44 7.28
N ILE A 115 -1.25 -4.25 7.89
CA ILE A 115 -2.20 -3.20 7.49
C ILE A 115 -1.38 -2.00 7.04
N TRP A 116 -1.62 -1.51 5.82
CA TRP A 116 -1.09 -0.24 5.34
C TRP A 116 -2.21 0.80 5.35
N LEU A 117 -2.00 1.90 6.09
CA LEU A 117 -2.93 3.04 6.20
C LEU A 117 -2.50 4.15 5.26
N THR A 118 -3.45 4.81 4.56
CA THR A 118 -3.17 6.15 3.99
C THR A 118 -2.68 7.09 5.08
N PRO A 119 -2.01 8.22 4.75
CA PRO A 119 -1.41 9.07 5.76
C PRO A 119 -2.44 9.53 6.81
N ILE A 120 -2.08 9.40 8.07
CA ILE A 120 -2.96 9.75 9.20
C ILE A 120 -2.61 11.07 9.87
N PHE A 121 -1.62 11.80 9.34
CA PHE A 121 -1.15 13.07 9.90
C PHE A 121 -2.22 14.17 9.80
N GLN A 122 -2.11 15.20 10.65
CA GLN A 122 -3.02 16.34 10.58
C GLN A 122 -2.90 17.05 9.24
N ASN A 123 -4.02 17.11 8.53
CA ASN A 123 -4.10 17.74 7.22
C ASN A 123 -4.66 19.16 7.27
N GLN A 124 -4.45 19.91 6.18
CA GLN A 124 -5.31 21.03 5.82
C GLN A 124 -6.71 20.48 5.59
N ALA A 125 -7.70 20.97 6.33
CA ALA A 125 -9.04 20.40 6.29
C ALA A 125 -9.68 20.52 4.91
N VAL A 126 -9.53 21.68 4.24
CA VAL A 126 -10.06 21.96 2.90
C VAL A 126 -9.04 22.75 2.10
N GLN A 127 -8.85 22.41 0.84
CA GLN A 127 -8.03 23.13 -0.14
C GLN A 127 -8.76 23.31 -1.48
N GLY A 128 -8.20 24.14 -2.35
CA GLY A 128 -8.74 24.43 -3.66
C GLY A 128 -9.78 25.55 -3.67
N SER A 129 -10.34 25.82 -4.85
CA SER A 129 -11.36 26.85 -5.05
C SER A 129 -12.32 26.47 -6.17
N GLY A 130 -13.55 26.99 -6.12
CA GLY A 130 -14.56 26.71 -7.14
C GLY A 130 -14.91 25.21 -7.21
N ASP A 131 -14.85 24.64 -8.42
CA ASP A 131 -15.18 23.23 -8.66
C ASP A 131 -14.05 22.26 -8.22
N ASP A 132 -12.83 22.78 -7.94
CA ASP A 132 -11.67 21.99 -7.53
C ASP A 132 -11.54 21.88 -6.00
N VAL A 133 -12.48 22.48 -5.23
CA VAL A 133 -12.43 22.43 -3.78
C VAL A 133 -12.64 21.00 -3.28
N SER A 134 -11.78 20.57 -2.35
CA SER A 134 -11.92 19.28 -1.67
C SER A 134 -11.29 19.28 -0.27
N ALA A 135 -11.51 18.20 0.48
CA ALA A 135 -11.00 18.02 1.84
C ALA A 135 -9.79 17.07 1.88
N GLY A 136 -9.01 17.17 2.97
CA GLY A 136 -7.79 16.39 3.19
C GLY A 136 -8.02 14.95 3.68
N TYR A 137 -9.17 14.35 3.41
CA TYR A 137 -9.58 13.00 3.89
C TYR A 137 -8.61 11.88 3.48
N HIS A 138 -7.87 12.08 2.40
CA HIS A 138 -6.88 11.14 1.87
C HIS A 138 -5.55 11.18 2.63
N GLY A 139 -5.27 12.25 3.40
CA GLY A 139 -4.11 12.35 4.26
C GLY A 139 -2.87 13.02 3.65
N TYR A 140 -2.90 13.43 2.37
CA TYR A 140 -1.70 13.91 1.66
C TYR A 140 -1.43 15.42 1.78
N TRP A 141 -2.26 16.20 2.50
CA TRP A 141 -2.11 17.65 2.69
C TRP A 141 -1.67 17.99 4.10
N ILE A 142 -0.47 17.54 4.48
CA ILE A 142 -0.01 17.58 5.86
C ILE A 142 0.37 19.00 6.30
N THR A 143 -0.19 19.43 7.43
CA THR A 143 0.18 20.66 8.15
C THR A 143 0.90 20.37 9.46
N ASP A 144 0.60 19.23 10.13
CA ASP A 144 1.29 18.82 11.35
C ASP A 144 1.72 17.36 11.26
N PHE A 145 3.03 17.15 11.12
CA PHE A 145 3.67 15.83 10.97
C PHE A 145 3.82 15.06 12.29
N LEU A 146 3.44 15.66 13.43
CA LEU A 146 3.70 15.08 14.76
C LEU A 146 2.44 14.54 15.45
N ARG A 147 1.28 14.65 14.83
CA ARG A 147 0.02 14.12 15.37
C ARG A 147 -0.92 13.60 14.28
N PRO A 148 -1.81 12.65 14.64
CA PRO A 148 -2.89 12.24 13.73
C PRO A 148 -3.86 13.40 13.45
N ASP A 149 -4.54 13.30 12.30
CA ASP A 149 -5.65 14.18 11.95
C ASP A 149 -6.80 14.01 12.96
N ALA A 150 -7.33 15.13 13.41
CA ALA A 150 -8.40 15.12 14.39
C ALA A 150 -9.72 14.51 13.87
N HIS A 151 -9.91 14.43 12.54
CA HIS A 151 -11.03 13.68 11.94
C HIS A 151 -10.87 12.17 12.10
N LEU A 152 -9.64 11.67 12.13
CA LEU A 152 -9.36 10.25 12.27
C LEU A 152 -9.20 9.80 13.71
N GLY A 153 -8.82 10.73 14.61
CA GLY A 153 -8.65 10.43 16.03
C GLY A 153 -7.42 11.05 16.67
N SER A 154 -7.08 10.55 17.84
CA SER A 154 -5.97 11.02 18.70
C SER A 154 -4.73 10.13 18.62
N ARG A 155 -3.61 10.61 19.16
CA ARG A 155 -2.39 9.80 19.35
C ARG A 155 -2.64 8.55 20.22
N ASP A 156 -3.52 8.64 21.22
CA ASP A 156 -3.85 7.51 22.09
C ASP A 156 -4.70 6.47 21.36
N GLU A 157 -5.63 6.90 20.51
CA GLU A 157 -6.40 5.99 19.64
C GLU A 157 -5.52 5.31 18.59
N PHE A 158 -4.57 6.02 17.98
CA PHE A 158 -3.61 5.40 17.08
C PHE A 158 -2.73 4.37 17.81
N ARG A 159 -2.25 4.69 19.03
CA ARG A 159 -1.50 3.72 19.84
C ARG A 159 -2.34 2.48 20.14
N ALA A 160 -3.59 2.67 20.54
CA ALA A 160 -4.51 1.56 20.82
C ALA A 160 -4.77 0.70 19.58
N PHE A 161 -4.89 1.31 18.40
CA PHE A 161 -5.00 0.61 17.13
C PHE A 161 -3.76 -0.26 16.85
N VAL A 162 -2.55 0.32 16.94
CA VAL A 162 -1.29 -0.43 16.71
C VAL A 162 -1.16 -1.60 17.69
N GLU A 163 -1.42 -1.37 18.97
CA GLU A 163 -1.39 -2.41 20.00
C GLU A 163 -2.42 -3.52 19.72
N ALA A 164 -3.62 -3.16 19.27
CA ALA A 164 -4.67 -4.11 18.93
C ALA A 164 -4.35 -4.93 17.65
N ALA A 165 -3.70 -4.32 16.65
CA ALA A 165 -3.20 -5.00 15.47
C ALA A 165 -2.08 -5.99 15.84
N HIS A 166 -1.10 -5.54 16.62
CA HIS A 166 0.01 -6.38 17.11
C HIS A 166 -0.49 -7.56 17.96
N ALA A 167 -1.50 -7.35 18.82
CA ALA A 167 -2.11 -8.43 19.60
C ALA A 167 -2.75 -9.52 18.74
N ARG A 168 -3.12 -9.19 17.50
CA ARG A 168 -3.63 -10.14 16.48
C ARG A 168 -2.54 -10.67 15.55
N GLY A 169 -1.28 -10.30 15.77
CA GLY A 169 -0.16 -10.68 14.92
C GLY A 169 -0.08 -9.92 13.59
N MET A 170 -0.75 -8.79 13.47
CA MET A 170 -0.71 -7.93 12.27
C MET A 170 0.27 -6.78 12.45
N LYS A 171 1.15 -6.57 11.47
CA LYS A 171 2.03 -5.39 11.38
C LYS A 171 1.25 -4.15 10.95
N VAL A 172 1.78 -2.97 11.26
CA VAL A 172 1.21 -1.69 10.86
C VAL A 172 2.23 -0.91 10.04
N TYR A 173 1.87 -0.59 8.79
CA TYR A 173 2.65 0.25 7.88
C TYR A 173 1.96 1.60 7.74
N MET A 174 2.71 2.67 7.93
CA MET A 174 2.23 4.03 7.71
C MET A 174 2.62 4.52 6.32
N ASP A 175 1.70 5.22 5.68
CA ASP A 175 2.00 6.04 4.53
C ASP A 175 2.61 7.36 4.99
N ILE A 176 3.74 7.74 4.40
CA ILE A 176 4.50 8.94 4.78
C ILE A 176 4.84 9.80 3.57
N ILE A 177 4.95 11.10 3.78
CA ILE A 177 5.27 12.08 2.75
C ILE A 177 6.57 12.79 3.13
N THR A 178 7.53 12.86 2.18
CA THR A 178 8.79 13.58 2.36
C THR A 178 8.99 14.67 1.31
N ASN A 179 8.20 14.63 0.23
CA ASN A 179 8.30 15.50 -0.92
C ASN A 179 7.73 16.90 -0.66
N HIS A 180 6.57 16.97 0.00
CA HIS A 180 5.78 18.22 0.07
C HIS A 180 5.07 18.37 1.42
N THR A 181 4.48 19.55 1.61
CA THR A 181 3.49 19.84 2.65
C THR A 181 2.17 20.25 2.00
N ALA A 182 1.14 20.54 2.80
CA ALA A 182 -0.06 21.21 2.29
C ALA A 182 0.29 22.50 1.54
N ASP A 183 -0.55 22.90 0.57
CA ASP A 183 -0.48 24.18 -0.12
C ASP A 183 -0.80 25.33 0.86
N VAL A 184 0.24 25.93 1.43
CA VAL A 184 0.14 26.98 2.44
C VAL A 184 0.86 28.26 2.01
N PHE A 185 1.99 28.14 1.31
CA PHE A 185 2.70 29.29 0.75
C PHE A 185 2.09 29.68 -0.60
N ALA A 186 1.82 30.94 -0.76
CA ALA A 186 1.42 31.51 -2.04
C ALA A 186 2.58 32.20 -2.73
N LEU A 187 2.55 32.29 -4.05
CA LEU A 187 3.53 32.96 -4.89
C LEU A 187 2.93 34.29 -5.38
N ARG A 188 3.56 35.43 -5.08
CA ARG A 188 3.00 36.76 -5.40
C ARG A 188 2.69 36.93 -6.88
N GLU A 189 3.54 36.39 -7.72
CA GLU A 189 3.39 36.50 -9.17
C GLU A 189 2.12 35.80 -9.70
N CYS A 190 1.65 34.76 -9.00
CA CYS A 190 0.50 33.98 -9.43
C CYS A 190 -0.76 34.22 -8.58
N HIS A 191 -0.60 34.54 -7.29
CA HIS A 191 -1.71 34.50 -6.33
C HIS A 191 -2.06 35.86 -5.72
N ASP A 192 -1.28 36.91 -6.00
CA ASP A 192 -1.52 38.28 -5.50
C ASP A 192 -1.78 39.25 -6.63
N ALA A 193 -3.03 39.35 -7.07
CA ALA A 193 -3.44 40.28 -8.14
C ALA A 193 -3.22 41.77 -7.80
N SER A 194 -2.89 42.12 -6.56
CA SER A 194 -2.52 43.48 -6.14
C SER A 194 -1.03 43.75 -6.23
N SER A 195 -0.21 42.74 -6.46
CA SER A 195 1.23 42.84 -6.59
C SER A 195 1.65 43.39 -7.96
N ASP A 196 2.66 44.27 -7.98
CA ASP A 196 3.30 44.72 -9.23
C ASP A 196 4.02 43.55 -9.97
N LEU A 197 4.21 42.42 -9.31
CA LEU A 197 4.85 41.22 -9.87
C LEU A 197 3.83 40.28 -10.54
N TYR A 198 2.52 40.52 -10.39
CA TYR A 198 1.47 39.61 -10.85
C TYR A 198 1.49 39.39 -12.37
N ILE A 199 1.47 38.11 -12.78
CA ILE A 199 1.57 37.71 -14.19
C ILE A 199 0.24 37.20 -14.79
N ASP A 200 -0.83 37.16 -14.00
CA ASP A 200 -2.17 36.64 -14.41
C ASP A 200 -2.09 35.25 -15.07
N PRO A 201 -1.67 34.22 -14.36
CA PRO A 201 -1.57 32.89 -14.92
C PRO A 201 -2.99 32.37 -15.26
N GLN A 202 -3.16 31.81 -16.45
CA GLN A 202 -4.44 31.24 -16.89
C GLN A 202 -4.61 29.77 -16.40
N GLY A 203 -3.95 29.41 -15.31
CA GLY A 203 -3.90 28.07 -14.72
C GLY A 203 -2.89 28.04 -13.58
N PRO A 204 -2.32 26.85 -13.26
CA PRO A 204 -1.29 26.72 -12.25
C PRO A 204 -0.09 27.64 -12.52
N CYS A 205 0.64 27.99 -11.46
CA CYS A 205 1.83 28.82 -11.54
C CYS A 205 2.90 28.13 -12.38
N PRO A 206 3.36 28.70 -13.51
CA PRO A 206 4.27 27.99 -14.43
C PRO A 206 5.60 27.62 -13.78
N TYR A 207 6.12 26.42 -14.06
CA TYR A 207 7.44 26.01 -13.60
C TYR A 207 8.55 26.92 -14.12
N ARG A 208 9.46 27.34 -13.24
CA ARG A 208 10.64 28.17 -13.53
C ARG A 208 11.93 27.38 -13.32
N SER A 209 12.66 27.12 -14.44
CA SER A 209 13.85 26.25 -14.43
C SER A 209 15.00 26.83 -13.60
N ARG A 210 15.88 25.99 -13.08
CA ARG A 210 17.08 26.43 -12.35
C ARG A 210 18.08 27.20 -13.25
N ALA A 211 18.09 26.89 -14.53
CA ALA A 211 18.97 27.57 -15.50
C ALA A 211 18.55 29.01 -15.76
N ASP A 212 17.25 29.28 -15.89
CA ASP A 212 16.71 30.61 -16.18
C ASP A 212 16.48 31.45 -14.91
N TYR A 213 16.23 30.78 -13.76
CA TYR A 213 15.93 31.36 -12.45
C TYR A 213 16.86 30.75 -11.38
N PRO A 214 18.16 31.12 -11.38
CA PRO A 214 19.11 30.56 -10.44
C PRO A 214 18.87 31.06 -9.00
N TYR A 215 19.27 30.30 -8.00
CA TYR A 215 19.16 30.66 -6.58
C TYR A 215 19.89 31.97 -6.21
N THR A 216 20.77 32.44 -7.05
CA THR A 216 21.66 33.61 -6.78
C THR A 216 21.15 34.93 -7.34
N THR A 217 19.99 34.94 -7.99
CA THR A 217 19.34 36.16 -8.49
C THR A 217 17.84 36.14 -8.12
N ARG A 218 17.29 37.31 -7.86
CA ARG A 218 15.85 37.48 -7.66
C ARG A 218 15.16 37.51 -9.02
N GLY A 219 14.30 36.51 -9.26
CA GLY A 219 13.70 36.29 -10.57
C GLY A 219 14.72 35.69 -11.56
N ASP A 220 14.70 36.15 -12.83
CA ASP A 220 15.54 35.56 -13.88
C ASP A 220 17.05 35.84 -13.69
N VAL A 221 17.87 35.29 -14.58
CA VAL A 221 19.35 35.44 -14.57
C VAL A 221 19.85 36.90 -14.62
N ASN A 222 19.00 37.88 -14.95
CA ASN A 222 19.32 39.29 -15.00
C ASN A 222 18.86 40.07 -13.76
N GLY A 223 18.25 39.38 -12.80
CA GLY A 223 17.70 39.97 -11.59
C GLY A 223 18.75 40.48 -10.60
N GLU A 224 18.28 41.07 -9.52
CA GLU A 224 19.13 41.51 -8.41
C GLU A 224 19.85 40.31 -7.77
N ALA A 225 21.15 40.46 -7.48
CA ALA A 225 21.92 39.39 -6.83
C ALA A 225 21.46 39.15 -5.39
N ILE A 226 21.12 37.90 -5.07
CA ILE A 226 20.76 37.39 -3.74
C ILE A 226 21.63 36.18 -3.39
N ASN A 227 21.57 35.68 -2.17
CA ASN A 227 22.25 34.46 -1.71
C ASN A 227 23.75 34.41 -2.09
N PRO A 228 24.56 35.43 -1.72
CA PRO A 228 25.95 35.50 -2.15
C PRO A 228 26.76 34.31 -1.65
N GLY A 229 27.44 33.63 -2.58
CA GLY A 229 28.31 32.51 -2.27
C GLY A 229 27.58 31.17 -2.14
N PHE A 230 26.28 31.09 -2.35
CA PHE A 230 25.57 29.82 -2.54
C PHE A 230 26.04 29.17 -3.85
N LEU A 231 26.44 27.89 -3.77
CA LEU A 231 27.06 27.16 -4.89
C LEU A 231 26.08 26.26 -5.67
N GLY A 232 24.80 26.30 -5.30
CA GLY A 232 23.78 25.40 -5.85
C GLY A 232 23.54 24.19 -4.96
N ASP A 233 22.65 23.33 -5.41
CA ASP A 233 22.09 22.17 -4.72
C ASP A 233 22.57 20.82 -5.28
N ASP A 234 23.53 20.83 -6.20
CA ASP A 234 24.12 19.59 -6.72
C ASP A 234 24.72 18.73 -5.60
N PRO A 235 24.81 17.39 -5.75
CA PRO A 235 25.21 16.47 -4.67
C PRO A 235 26.52 16.83 -3.95
N GLN A 236 27.51 17.42 -4.67
CA GLN A 236 28.76 17.86 -4.05
C GLN A 236 28.63 19.13 -3.18
N HIS A 237 27.52 19.83 -3.26
CA HIS A 237 27.24 21.08 -2.56
C HIS A 237 26.15 20.95 -1.48
N GLN A 238 25.61 19.76 -1.26
CA GLN A 238 24.59 19.48 -0.24
C GLN A 238 25.18 19.45 1.17
N THR A 239 25.70 20.59 1.61
CA THR A 239 26.34 20.76 2.93
C THR A 239 25.69 21.89 3.71
N ALA A 240 25.65 21.78 5.03
CA ALA A 240 25.11 22.81 5.91
C ALA A 240 25.82 24.16 5.73
N GLU A 241 27.14 24.17 5.45
CA GLU A 241 27.88 25.40 5.17
C GLU A 241 27.39 26.10 3.91
N ASN A 242 27.18 25.37 2.81
CA ASN A 242 26.69 25.95 1.55
C ASN A 242 25.25 26.47 1.73
N PHE A 243 24.36 25.65 2.29
CA PHE A 243 22.94 26.00 2.46
C PHE A 243 22.72 27.12 3.48
N SER A 244 23.65 27.37 4.42
CA SER A 244 23.58 28.54 5.31
C SER A 244 23.64 29.89 4.56
N ARG A 245 23.99 29.88 3.28
CA ARG A 245 24.03 31.05 2.40
C ARG A 245 22.72 31.23 1.60
N LEU A 246 21.81 30.28 1.65
CA LEU A 246 20.49 30.34 1.03
C LEU A 246 19.51 31.02 2.01
N ALA A 247 19.54 32.36 2.08
CA ALA A 247 18.83 33.15 3.08
C ALA A 247 17.65 33.97 2.53
N ASP A 248 17.61 34.23 1.24
CA ASP A 248 16.54 34.95 0.54
C ASP A 248 15.76 33.92 -0.33
N PRO A 249 14.46 33.65 -0.09
CA PRO A 249 13.69 32.66 -0.81
C PRO A 249 13.20 33.12 -2.20
N ASN A 250 13.48 34.37 -2.62
CA ASN A 250 12.87 35.01 -3.78
C ASN A 250 13.65 34.75 -5.09
N TRP A 251 14.17 33.56 -5.33
CA TRP A 251 14.94 33.26 -6.54
C TRP A 251 14.04 33.03 -7.78
N ALA A 252 13.19 32.02 -7.79
CA ALA A 252 12.31 31.79 -8.93
C ALA A 252 11.02 32.59 -8.80
N TYR A 253 10.33 32.48 -7.67
CA TYR A 253 9.14 33.23 -7.31
C TYR A 253 9.33 33.96 -5.99
N THR A 254 8.34 34.81 -5.63
CA THR A 254 8.28 35.53 -4.37
C THR A 254 7.27 34.86 -3.44
N PRO A 255 7.67 33.86 -2.66
CA PRO A 255 6.76 33.18 -1.76
C PRO A 255 6.34 34.08 -0.60
N TYR A 256 5.12 33.89 -0.12
CA TYR A 256 4.60 34.58 1.06
C TYR A 256 3.54 33.71 1.76
N LEU A 257 3.34 33.99 3.05
CA LEU A 257 2.26 33.36 3.83
C LEU A 257 1.00 34.23 3.72
N PRO A 258 -0.10 33.75 3.14
CA PRO A 258 -1.39 34.45 3.13
C PRO A 258 -1.94 34.68 4.53
N ASP A 259 -2.72 35.76 4.72
CA ASP A 259 -3.39 36.02 5.99
C ASP A 259 -4.34 34.88 6.39
N GLY A 260 -4.14 34.34 7.58
CA GLY A 260 -4.95 33.23 8.10
C GLY A 260 -4.52 31.83 7.68
N ALA A 261 -3.45 31.71 6.90
CA ALA A 261 -2.87 30.41 6.57
C ALA A 261 -2.35 29.71 7.86
N PRO A 262 -2.45 28.36 7.94
CA PRO A 262 -1.99 27.62 9.10
C PRO A 262 -0.46 27.62 9.22
N ASN A 263 0.05 27.58 10.44
CA ASN A 263 1.44 27.22 10.67
C ASN A 263 1.63 25.71 10.52
N ARG A 264 2.75 25.32 9.93
CA ARG A 264 3.17 23.91 9.88
C ARG A 264 3.90 23.51 11.16
N ASN A 265 3.84 22.24 11.47
CA ASN A 265 4.55 21.65 12.61
C ASN A 265 5.30 20.37 12.17
N PRO A 266 6.60 20.22 12.42
CA PRO A 266 7.50 21.09 13.22
C PRO A 266 7.72 22.50 12.66
N GLU A 267 8.10 23.45 13.54
CA GLU A 267 8.23 24.88 13.20
C GLU A 267 9.19 25.19 12.05
N TRP A 268 10.23 24.36 11.85
CA TRP A 268 11.20 24.55 10.76
C TRP A 268 10.53 24.49 9.36
N LEU A 269 9.39 23.82 9.22
CA LEU A 269 8.60 23.76 7.98
C LEU A 269 8.00 25.14 7.58
N ASN A 270 8.08 26.16 8.44
CA ASN A 270 7.60 27.50 8.11
C ASN A 270 8.69 28.40 7.51
N ASP A 271 9.90 27.90 7.31
CA ASP A 271 11.00 28.61 6.65
C ASP A 271 10.90 28.41 5.12
N MET A 272 10.55 29.49 4.40
CA MET A 272 10.36 29.46 2.94
C MET A 272 11.64 29.15 2.16
N THR A 273 12.84 29.26 2.77
CA THR A 273 14.11 28.87 2.13
C THR A 273 14.29 27.36 2.04
N LEU A 274 13.44 26.58 2.73
CA LEU A 274 13.44 25.12 2.72
C LEU A 274 12.51 24.53 1.65
N TYR A 275 12.02 25.34 0.73
CA TYR A 275 11.16 24.96 -0.39
C TYR A 275 11.77 25.37 -1.71
N HIS A 276 11.46 24.70 -2.79
CA HIS A 276 12.01 25.03 -4.12
C HIS A 276 11.44 26.32 -4.69
N ASN A 277 10.19 26.66 -4.40
CA ASN A 277 9.52 27.91 -4.83
C ASN A 277 9.59 28.12 -6.35
N ARG A 278 9.36 27.06 -7.16
CA ARG A 278 9.54 27.09 -8.62
C ARG A 278 8.26 26.96 -9.44
N GLY A 279 7.10 26.87 -8.77
CA GLY A 279 5.80 26.67 -9.43
C GLY A 279 5.56 25.21 -9.82
N GLU A 280 4.45 24.97 -10.51
CA GLU A 280 3.85 23.66 -10.74
C GLU A 280 4.71 22.71 -11.56
N SER A 281 4.80 21.47 -11.14
CA SER A 281 5.50 20.37 -11.82
C SER A 281 4.74 19.89 -13.06
N PHE A 282 5.47 19.47 -14.10
CA PHE A 282 4.93 18.71 -15.23
C PHE A 282 5.10 17.21 -15.06
N TRP A 283 5.59 16.76 -13.88
CA TRP A 283 5.82 15.37 -13.50
C TRP A 283 6.87 14.65 -14.35
N PHE A 284 7.73 15.39 -15.01
CA PHE A 284 8.89 14.84 -15.75
C PHE A 284 10.04 15.85 -15.85
N GLY A 285 11.24 15.32 -16.06
CA GLY A 285 12.47 16.12 -16.21
C GLY A 285 12.85 16.87 -14.94
N GLU A 286 13.34 18.13 -15.07
CA GLU A 286 13.74 18.94 -13.93
C GLU A 286 12.54 19.24 -13.00
N SER A 287 11.38 19.52 -13.58
CA SER A 287 10.19 19.89 -12.80
C SER A 287 9.66 18.76 -11.91
N GLU A 288 9.97 17.50 -12.24
CA GLU A 288 9.60 16.35 -11.42
C GLU A 288 10.21 16.40 -10.02
N LEU A 289 11.39 17.00 -9.90
CA LEU A 289 12.20 17.04 -8.67
C LEU A 289 12.20 18.39 -7.96
N TYR A 290 11.70 19.45 -8.61
CA TYR A 290 11.84 20.82 -8.11
C TYR A 290 10.55 21.65 -8.23
N GLY A 291 9.46 21.05 -8.67
CA GLY A 291 8.18 21.75 -8.86
C GLY A 291 7.10 21.25 -7.93
N ASP A 292 6.16 22.12 -7.60
CA ASP A 292 5.02 21.85 -6.74
C ASP A 292 4.19 20.67 -7.29
N PHE A 293 3.90 19.70 -6.46
CA PHE A 293 3.13 18.53 -6.84
C PHE A 293 1.63 18.82 -6.69
N ALA A 294 0.94 19.07 -7.80
CA ALA A 294 -0.48 19.43 -7.81
C ALA A 294 -0.80 20.59 -6.84
N GLY A 295 0.03 21.62 -6.85
CA GLY A 295 -0.09 22.82 -6.01
C GLY A 295 0.45 22.67 -4.60
N LEU A 296 0.92 21.50 -4.18
CA LEU A 296 1.47 21.25 -2.84
C LEU A 296 2.89 21.81 -2.74
N ASP A 297 3.21 22.47 -1.62
CA ASP A 297 4.50 23.16 -1.43
C ASP A 297 5.66 22.17 -1.41
N ASP A 298 6.50 22.21 -2.44
CA ASP A 298 7.59 21.27 -2.70
C ASP A 298 8.81 21.56 -1.83
N LEU A 299 9.21 20.59 -1.00
CA LEU A 299 10.33 20.71 -0.07
C LEU A 299 11.68 20.59 -0.79
N ASN A 300 12.61 21.47 -0.44
CA ASN A 300 14.00 21.35 -0.89
C ASN A 300 14.70 20.17 -0.20
N THR A 301 14.50 18.97 -0.75
CA THR A 301 15.01 17.71 -0.18
C THR A 301 16.52 17.56 -0.29
N GLU A 302 17.20 18.47 -1.00
CA GLU A 302 18.67 18.64 -1.04
C GLU A 302 19.20 19.38 0.19
N HIS A 303 18.32 20.12 0.89
CA HIS A 303 18.72 20.91 2.05
C HIS A 303 18.95 20.02 3.29
N PRO A 304 20.15 20.06 3.91
CA PRO A 304 20.46 19.20 5.06
C PRO A 304 19.49 19.34 6.25
N THR A 305 18.87 20.51 6.43
CA THR A 305 17.83 20.72 7.46
C THR A 305 16.57 19.94 7.16
N VAL A 306 16.15 19.86 5.90
CA VAL A 306 14.98 19.08 5.47
C VAL A 306 15.25 17.60 5.66
N VAL A 307 16.41 17.12 5.20
CA VAL A 307 16.83 15.71 5.39
C VAL A 307 16.78 15.31 6.86
N ALA A 308 17.47 16.08 7.73
CA ALA A 308 17.53 15.81 9.17
C ALA A 308 16.13 15.92 9.82
N GLY A 309 15.35 16.94 9.44
CA GLY A 309 14.01 17.16 9.99
C GLY A 309 13.04 16.03 9.66
N MET A 310 13.03 15.54 8.39
CA MET A 310 12.22 14.39 7.99
C MET A 310 12.65 13.09 8.68
N ILE A 311 13.96 12.85 8.82
CA ILE A 311 14.49 11.72 9.58
C ILE A 311 14.01 11.77 11.03
N ASP A 312 14.04 12.92 11.68
CA ASP A 312 13.64 13.06 13.10
C ASP A 312 12.12 12.87 13.27
N ILE A 313 11.30 13.42 12.37
CA ILE A 313 9.85 13.20 12.35
C ILE A 313 9.56 11.69 12.34
N TYR A 314 10.07 10.97 11.34
CA TYR A 314 9.69 9.58 11.15
C TYR A 314 10.33 8.62 12.16
N LYS A 315 11.51 8.93 12.71
CA LYS A 315 12.03 8.23 13.87
C LYS A 315 11.13 8.36 15.09
N SER A 316 10.50 9.53 15.30
CA SER A 316 9.61 9.74 16.44
C SER A 316 8.37 8.83 16.37
N TRP A 317 7.78 8.62 15.19
CA TRP A 317 6.65 7.70 15.01
C TRP A 317 7.00 6.25 15.29
N ILE A 318 8.20 5.79 14.87
CA ILE A 318 8.69 4.46 15.22
C ILE A 318 8.85 4.31 16.73
N THR A 319 9.45 5.30 17.40
CA THR A 319 9.67 5.29 18.85
C THR A 319 8.36 5.29 19.62
N ASP A 320 7.41 6.15 19.23
CA ASP A 320 6.18 6.40 19.99
C ASP A 320 5.13 5.31 19.80
N PHE A 321 5.08 4.68 18.62
CA PHE A 321 4.00 3.76 18.26
C PHE A 321 4.46 2.35 17.90
N ARG A 322 5.77 2.13 17.67
CA ARG A 322 6.33 0.83 17.27
C ARG A 322 5.72 0.28 15.97
N ILE A 323 5.48 1.16 15.02
CA ILE A 323 5.04 0.77 13.67
C ILE A 323 6.12 -0.07 12.98
N ASP A 324 5.74 -0.85 11.96
CA ASP A 324 6.57 -1.91 11.39
C ASP A 324 7.07 -1.61 9.97
N GLY A 325 6.66 -0.49 9.39
CA GLY A 325 7.09 -0.12 8.04
C GLY A 325 6.56 1.22 7.57
N TYR A 326 7.11 1.68 6.44
CA TYR A 326 6.68 2.87 5.70
C TYR A 326 6.43 2.57 4.24
N ARG A 327 5.29 3.00 3.74
CA ARG A 327 5.11 3.34 2.34
C ARG A 327 5.46 4.82 2.18
N ILE A 328 6.26 5.16 1.20
CA ILE A 328 6.68 6.54 0.95
C ILE A 328 5.95 7.05 -0.30
N ASP A 329 5.11 8.05 -0.08
CA ASP A 329 4.40 8.75 -1.13
C ASP A 329 5.35 9.50 -2.06
N THR A 330 5.02 9.57 -3.36
CA THR A 330 5.74 10.39 -4.35
C THR A 330 7.27 10.22 -4.31
N ALA A 331 7.78 9.02 -3.99
CA ALA A 331 9.22 8.75 -3.90
C ALA A 331 9.97 9.05 -5.20
N LYS A 332 9.27 9.05 -6.34
CA LYS A 332 9.76 9.43 -7.65
C LYS A 332 10.21 10.90 -7.73
N HIS A 333 9.56 11.77 -6.96
CA HIS A 333 9.73 13.23 -7.00
C HIS A 333 10.84 13.73 -6.05
N VAL A 334 11.52 12.84 -5.33
CA VAL A 334 12.58 13.16 -4.37
C VAL A 334 13.93 12.66 -4.88
N GLN A 335 14.97 13.44 -4.66
CA GLN A 335 16.33 13.16 -5.11
C GLN A 335 16.88 11.84 -4.54
N PRO A 336 17.64 11.05 -5.33
CA PRO A 336 18.25 9.81 -4.86
C PRO A 336 19.17 9.98 -3.65
N GLU A 337 19.84 11.12 -3.53
CA GLU A 337 20.72 11.46 -2.42
C GLU A 337 19.97 11.54 -1.09
N PHE A 338 18.74 12.06 -1.09
CA PHE A 338 17.87 12.08 0.08
C PHE A 338 17.62 10.64 0.59
N TRP A 339 17.25 9.73 -0.29
CA TRP A 339 17.00 8.33 0.08
C TRP A 339 18.22 7.63 0.60
N ALA A 340 19.42 7.96 0.07
CA ALA A 340 20.68 7.39 0.51
C ALA A 340 21.03 7.74 1.96
N GLU A 341 20.48 8.84 2.50
CA GLU A 341 20.62 9.26 3.90
C GLU A 341 19.41 8.84 4.75
N PHE A 342 18.20 9.09 4.27
CA PHE A 342 16.96 8.83 4.98
C PHE A 342 16.76 7.34 5.30
N THR A 343 16.84 6.49 4.29
CA THR A 343 16.50 5.06 4.43
C THR A 343 17.38 4.33 5.47
N PRO A 344 18.73 4.45 5.42
CA PRO A 344 19.56 3.82 6.44
C PRO A 344 19.28 4.36 7.84
N ALA A 345 19.05 5.68 7.97
CA ALA A 345 18.78 6.30 9.27
C ALA A 345 17.48 5.79 9.91
N ILE A 346 16.43 5.56 9.10
CA ILE A 346 15.15 4.99 9.54
C ILE A 346 15.31 3.52 9.92
N MET A 347 15.95 2.72 9.05
CA MET A 347 16.10 1.28 9.28
C MET A 347 17.02 0.98 10.48
N ASP A 348 18.10 1.75 10.66
CA ASP A 348 18.97 1.62 11.85
C ASP A 348 18.22 1.99 13.12
N HIS A 349 17.37 3.02 13.06
CA HIS A 349 16.54 3.40 14.19
C HIS A 349 15.53 2.31 14.54
N ALA A 350 14.81 1.77 13.56
CA ALA A 350 13.85 0.68 13.76
C ALA A 350 14.53 -0.54 14.41
N ARG A 351 15.71 -0.95 13.91
CA ARG A 351 16.52 -2.02 14.51
C ARG A 351 16.88 -1.70 15.96
N SER A 352 17.25 -0.46 16.25
CA SER A 352 17.56 -0.04 17.64
C SER A 352 16.36 -0.16 18.58
N GLN A 353 15.13 -0.11 18.04
CA GLN A 353 13.89 -0.34 18.77
C GLN A 353 13.46 -1.82 18.79
N GLY A 354 14.29 -2.74 18.25
CA GLY A 354 14.01 -4.18 18.19
C GLY A 354 13.02 -4.55 17.07
N ILE A 355 12.89 -3.74 16.01
CA ILE A 355 12.12 -4.03 14.81
C ILE A 355 13.12 -4.36 13.70
N GLU A 356 13.53 -5.64 13.62
CA GLU A 356 14.62 -6.09 12.75
C GLU A 356 14.26 -6.00 11.26
N HIS A 357 13.01 -6.27 10.90
CA HIS A 357 12.52 -6.36 9.53
C HIS A 357 11.51 -5.23 9.21
N PHE A 358 11.91 -4.00 9.51
CA PHE A 358 11.14 -2.81 9.16
C PHE A 358 11.04 -2.69 7.64
N HIS A 359 9.83 -2.68 7.10
CA HIS A 359 9.61 -2.69 5.66
C HIS A 359 9.46 -1.25 5.12
N VAL A 360 10.35 -0.83 4.24
CA VAL A 360 10.30 0.47 3.55
C VAL A 360 10.14 0.25 2.06
N PHE A 361 9.10 0.84 1.48
CA PHE A 361 8.86 0.81 0.05
C PHE A 361 8.33 2.14 -0.47
N GLY A 362 8.85 2.59 -1.61
CA GLY A 362 8.48 3.87 -2.22
C GLY A 362 7.40 3.72 -3.28
N GLU A 363 6.55 4.73 -3.42
CA GLU A 363 5.75 4.88 -4.61
C GLU A 363 6.58 5.53 -5.72
N VAL A 364 6.76 4.76 -6.78
CA VAL A 364 7.40 5.21 -8.02
C VAL A 364 6.44 4.92 -9.16
N TYR A 365 5.64 5.90 -9.56
CA TYR A 365 4.66 5.73 -10.62
C TYR A 365 5.35 5.58 -11.97
N GLU A 366 5.76 4.34 -12.27
CA GLU A 366 6.50 3.94 -13.46
C GLU A 366 6.22 2.46 -13.77
N PHE A 367 6.02 2.12 -15.04
CA PHE A 367 5.67 0.75 -15.45
C PHE A 367 6.84 0.00 -16.11
N ASP A 368 7.92 0.69 -16.46
CA ASP A 368 9.14 0.05 -16.95
C ASP A 368 9.97 -0.47 -15.78
N ALA A 369 10.07 -1.80 -15.68
CA ALA A 369 10.79 -2.46 -14.59
C ALA A 369 12.28 -2.08 -14.54
N GLY A 370 12.89 -1.71 -15.68
CA GLY A 370 14.28 -1.26 -15.75
C GLY A 370 14.45 0.15 -15.14
N GLN A 371 13.48 1.05 -15.34
CA GLN A 371 13.47 2.35 -14.69
C GLN A 371 13.22 2.20 -13.18
N LEU A 372 12.24 1.37 -12.79
CA LEU A 372 11.96 1.06 -11.39
C LEU A 372 13.19 0.52 -10.64
N ALA A 373 13.98 -0.35 -11.26
CA ALA A 373 15.19 -0.92 -10.66
C ALA A 373 16.23 0.14 -10.23
N ARG A 374 16.20 1.34 -10.80
CA ARG A 374 17.11 2.43 -10.42
C ARG A 374 16.86 2.90 -8.98
N TYR A 375 15.63 2.79 -8.48
CA TYR A 375 15.30 3.20 -7.12
C TYR A 375 15.91 2.27 -6.08
N THR A 376 16.04 0.97 -6.37
CA THR A 376 16.76 0.05 -5.47
C THR A 376 18.28 0.14 -5.65
N THR A 377 18.79 0.33 -6.88
CA THR A 377 20.22 0.29 -7.18
C THR A 377 20.93 1.62 -6.98
N GLN A 378 20.29 2.75 -7.26
CA GLN A 378 20.87 4.11 -7.20
C GLN A 378 20.34 4.88 -5.99
N ALA A 379 19.03 4.95 -5.79
CA ALA A 379 18.42 5.64 -4.66
C ALA A 379 18.47 4.85 -3.34
N ARG A 380 18.82 3.55 -3.37
CA ARG A 380 18.93 2.67 -2.21
C ARG A 380 17.64 2.50 -1.40
N LEU A 381 16.50 2.66 -2.04
CA LEU A 381 15.24 2.21 -1.45
C LEU A 381 15.25 0.68 -1.34
N PRO A 382 14.86 0.10 -0.21
CA PRO A 382 14.80 -1.36 -0.07
C PRO A 382 13.82 -2.01 -1.04
N ALA A 383 12.68 -1.37 -1.26
CA ALA A 383 11.61 -1.82 -2.15
C ALA A 383 10.84 -0.63 -2.74
N TYR A 384 9.97 -0.92 -3.70
CA TYR A 384 9.00 0.01 -4.28
C TYR A 384 7.69 -0.74 -4.58
N LEU A 385 6.57 -0.02 -4.74
CA LEU A 385 5.32 -0.58 -5.24
C LEU A 385 5.51 -1.10 -6.67
N ASP A 386 5.23 -2.38 -6.91
CA ASP A 386 5.51 -3.03 -8.20
C ASP A 386 4.47 -2.68 -9.27
N PHE A 387 4.54 -1.45 -9.78
CA PHE A 387 3.69 -0.98 -10.87
C PHE A 387 3.89 -1.79 -12.16
N ALA A 388 5.09 -2.32 -12.39
CA ALA A 388 5.33 -3.18 -13.54
C ALA A 388 4.56 -4.51 -13.42
N PHE A 389 4.47 -5.08 -12.22
CA PHE A 389 3.60 -6.23 -11.95
C PHE A 389 2.13 -5.85 -12.13
N GLN A 390 1.69 -4.72 -11.58
CA GLN A 390 0.32 -4.25 -11.69
C GLN A 390 -0.11 -4.08 -13.15
N GLY A 391 0.71 -3.40 -13.97
CA GLY A 391 0.43 -3.21 -15.39
C GLY A 391 0.35 -4.52 -16.17
N THR A 392 1.30 -5.45 -15.89
CA THR A 392 1.32 -6.78 -16.53
C THR A 392 0.10 -7.62 -16.09
N ALA A 393 -0.22 -7.63 -14.79
CA ALA A 393 -1.37 -8.37 -14.26
C ALA A 393 -2.71 -7.83 -14.79
N ARG A 394 -2.88 -6.51 -14.80
CA ARG A 394 -4.03 -5.86 -15.44
C ARG A 394 -4.14 -6.26 -16.91
N GLY A 395 -3.04 -6.15 -17.67
CA GLY A 395 -3.01 -6.54 -19.08
C GLY A 395 -3.39 -8.01 -19.29
N PHE A 396 -2.86 -8.92 -18.47
CA PHE A 396 -3.15 -10.36 -18.53
C PHE A 396 -4.64 -10.65 -18.26
N MET A 397 -5.23 -10.00 -17.28
CA MET A 397 -6.64 -10.16 -16.92
C MET A 397 -7.60 -9.51 -17.92
N THR A 398 -7.16 -8.50 -18.67
CA THR A 398 -7.96 -7.76 -19.67
C THR A 398 -7.67 -8.18 -21.12
N GLY A 399 -6.84 -9.23 -21.34
CA GLY A 399 -6.49 -9.74 -22.67
C GLY A 399 -5.50 -8.88 -23.45
N ASN A 400 -4.78 -7.96 -22.77
CA ASN A 400 -3.78 -7.06 -23.38
C ASN A 400 -2.32 -7.50 -23.10
N ALA A 401 -2.13 -8.55 -22.29
CA ALA A 401 -0.84 -9.16 -22.01
C ALA A 401 -0.96 -10.69 -21.95
N THR A 402 0.16 -11.37 -22.12
CA THR A 402 0.28 -12.84 -22.21
C THR A 402 1.19 -13.38 -21.11
N GLY A 403 1.36 -14.70 -21.04
CA GLY A 403 2.35 -15.32 -20.16
C GLY A 403 3.78 -14.84 -20.42
N ALA A 404 4.12 -14.53 -21.68
CA ALA A 404 5.45 -14.04 -22.05
C ALA A 404 5.77 -12.64 -21.50
N ASP A 405 4.77 -11.80 -21.27
CA ASP A 405 4.97 -10.49 -20.65
C ASP A 405 5.38 -10.67 -19.17
N PHE A 406 4.76 -11.61 -18.44
CA PHE A 406 5.22 -12.00 -17.11
C PHE A 406 6.63 -12.61 -17.12
N GLN A 407 6.95 -13.44 -18.09
CA GLN A 407 8.31 -13.98 -18.22
C GLN A 407 9.32 -12.84 -18.41
N SER A 408 8.98 -11.83 -19.20
CA SER A 408 9.82 -10.67 -19.45
C SER A 408 10.00 -9.83 -18.18
N LEU A 409 8.93 -9.59 -17.44
CA LEU A 409 8.95 -8.91 -16.15
C LEU A 409 9.87 -9.63 -15.15
N PHE A 410 9.63 -10.92 -14.90
CA PHE A 410 10.39 -11.69 -13.90
C PHE A 410 11.86 -11.88 -14.25
N ARG A 411 12.23 -11.82 -15.54
CA ARG A 411 13.64 -11.80 -15.95
C ARG A 411 14.38 -10.55 -15.49
N LEU A 412 13.68 -9.44 -15.28
CA LEU A 412 14.26 -8.19 -14.79
C LEU A 412 14.46 -8.18 -13.25
N ASP A 413 13.97 -9.17 -12.52
CA ASP A 413 14.25 -9.30 -11.09
C ASP A 413 15.76 -9.30 -10.78
N HIS A 414 16.58 -9.81 -11.69
CA HIS A 414 18.04 -9.86 -11.53
C HIS A 414 18.77 -8.52 -11.64
N VAL A 415 18.09 -7.46 -12.12
CA VAL A 415 18.69 -6.12 -12.20
C VAL A 415 18.45 -5.28 -10.96
N LEU A 416 17.64 -5.77 -10.01
CA LEU A 416 17.40 -5.14 -8.71
C LEU A 416 18.67 -5.21 -7.84
N ALA A 417 18.74 -4.40 -6.78
CA ALA A 417 19.94 -4.26 -5.95
C ALA A 417 20.47 -5.59 -5.41
N GLU A 418 19.58 -6.46 -4.93
CA GLU A 418 19.91 -7.82 -4.43
C GLU A 418 19.22 -8.90 -5.28
N GLY A 419 18.90 -8.58 -6.54
CA GLY A 419 18.28 -9.50 -7.47
C GLY A 419 16.93 -10.02 -6.99
N THR A 420 16.74 -11.33 -7.01
CA THR A 420 15.49 -11.99 -6.63
C THR A 420 15.11 -11.79 -5.16
N ALA A 421 16.08 -11.50 -4.28
CA ALA A 421 15.80 -11.19 -2.87
C ALA A 421 15.05 -9.85 -2.75
N THR A 422 15.46 -8.80 -3.48
CA THR A 422 14.70 -7.55 -3.57
C THR A 422 13.33 -7.79 -4.20
N ALA A 423 13.25 -8.56 -5.28
CA ALA A 423 11.96 -8.87 -5.93
C ALA A 423 10.96 -9.55 -4.99
N ALA A 424 11.44 -10.36 -4.04
CA ALA A 424 10.61 -11.05 -3.06
C ALA A 424 9.91 -10.12 -2.07
N ILE A 425 10.46 -8.92 -1.83
CA ILE A 425 9.92 -7.94 -0.87
C ILE A 425 9.18 -6.76 -1.53
N LEU A 426 9.03 -6.75 -2.87
CA LEU A 426 8.24 -5.74 -3.56
C LEU A 426 6.76 -5.95 -3.28
N PRO A 427 6.02 -4.95 -2.77
CA PRO A 427 4.57 -5.03 -2.70
C PRO A 427 3.95 -5.12 -4.10
N THR A 428 3.24 -6.22 -4.36
CA THR A 428 2.48 -6.46 -5.60
C THR A 428 1.02 -6.14 -5.37
N PHE A 429 0.36 -5.51 -6.32
CA PHE A 429 -1.02 -5.05 -6.19
C PHE A 429 -1.76 -5.09 -7.53
N LEU A 430 -3.09 -4.98 -7.51
CA LEU A 430 -3.94 -5.05 -8.70
C LEU A 430 -4.60 -3.70 -9.03
N GLY A 431 -4.83 -2.88 -8.02
CA GLY A 431 -5.39 -1.55 -8.09
C GLY A 431 -5.14 -0.82 -6.78
N ASN A 432 -5.40 0.47 -6.73
CA ASN A 432 -5.25 1.29 -5.54
C ASN A 432 -6.15 2.54 -5.60
N HIS A 433 -6.03 3.40 -4.60
CA HIS A 433 -6.82 4.61 -4.43
C HIS A 433 -6.58 5.72 -5.48
N ASP A 434 -5.52 5.59 -6.31
CA ASP A 434 -5.18 6.55 -7.38
C ASP A 434 -5.48 6.00 -8.78
N MET A 435 -5.31 4.69 -8.98
CA MET A 435 -5.41 4.07 -10.31
C MET A 435 -6.81 3.53 -10.62
N GLY A 436 -7.60 3.26 -9.59
CA GLY A 436 -8.86 2.52 -9.73
C GLY A 436 -8.73 1.05 -9.36
N ARG A 437 -9.83 0.31 -9.52
CA ARG A 437 -10.00 -1.07 -9.08
C ARG A 437 -9.85 -2.09 -10.20
N ILE A 438 -9.32 -3.26 -9.87
CA ILE A 438 -9.20 -4.38 -10.83
C ILE A 438 -10.58 -4.81 -11.35
N GLY A 439 -11.62 -4.74 -10.52
CA GLY A 439 -13.01 -5.02 -10.92
C GLY A 439 -13.49 -4.16 -12.07
N SER A 440 -13.20 -2.84 -12.02
CA SER A 440 -13.54 -1.88 -13.08
C SER A 440 -12.80 -2.19 -14.38
N PHE A 441 -11.49 -2.42 -14.30
CA PHE A 441 -10.67 -2.73 -15.48
C PHE A 441 -11.13 -4.00 -16.20
N ILE A 442 -11.52 -5.03 -15.45
CA ILE A 442 -12.04 -6.28 -16.04
C ILE A 442 -13.45 -6.06 -16.61
N ARG A 443 -14.33 -5.32 -15.90
CA ARG A 443 -15.70 -5.01 -16.39
C ARG A 443 -15.65 -4.21 -17.69
N GLU A 444 -14.75 -3.23 -17.79
CA GLU A 444 -14.55 -2.44 -19.01
C GLU A 444 -14.08 -3.32 -20.18
N ALA A 445 -13.18 -4.26 -19.93
CA ALA A 445 -12.65 -5.17 -20.95
C ALA A 445 -13.68 -6.23 -21.39
N TYR A 446 -14.56 -6.64 -20.48
CA TYR A 446 -15.57 -7.70 -20.72
C TYR A 446 -16.98 -7.25 -20.30
N PRO A 447 -17.57 -6.27 -21.00
CA PRO A 447 -18.85 -5.67 -20.59
C PRO A 447 -20.05 -6.64 -20.68
N ASP A 448 -19.93 -7.74 -21.43
CA ASP A 448 -20.94 -8.77 -21.57
C ASP A 448 -20.72 -9.98 -20.62
N ALA A 449 -19.69 -9.94 -19.75
CA ALA A 449 -19.41 -11.02 -18.82
C ALA A 449 -20.55 -11.15 -17.78
N THR A 450 -20.90 -12.39 -17.45
CA THR A 450 -21.84 -12.65 -16.35
C THR A 450 -21.16 -12.39 -15.00
N ASP A 451 -21.95 -12.22 -13.94
CA ASP A 451 -21.41 -12.02 -12.59
C ASP A 451 -20.54 -13.19 -12.15
N ASP A 452 -20.93 -14.44 -12.40
CA ASP A 452 -20.11 -15.64 -12.13
C ASP A 452 -18.75 -15.58 -12.88
N GLU A 453 -18.74 -15.10 -14.11
CA GLU A 453 -17.50 -14.92 -14.88
C GLU A 453 -16.64 -13.81 -14.29
N MET A 454 -17.24 -12.70 -13.85
CA MET A 454 -16.54 -11.61 -13.19
C MET A 454 -15.90 -12.07 -11.87
N VAL A 455 -16.64 -12.83 -11.04
CA VAL A 455 -16.12 -13.45 -9.82
C VAL A 455 -14.94 -14.38 -10.13
N ALA A 456 -15.03 -15.22 -11.18
CA ALA A 456 -13.95 -16.12 -11.58
C ALA A 456 -12.68 -15.34 -12.00
N ARG A 457 -12.84 -14.26 -12.79
CA ARG A 457 -11.74 -13.40 -13.21
C ARG A 457 -11.08 -12.67 -12.04
N LEU A 458 -11.87 -12.12 -11.12
CA LEU A 458 -11.33 -11.46 -9.91
C LEU A 458 -10.62 -12.45 -9.00
N ARG A 459 -11.17 -13.64 -8.80
CA ARG A 459 -10.53 -14.71 -8.05
C ARG A 459 -9.17 -15.08 -8.68
N LEU A 460 -9.11 -15.20 -10.01
CA LEU A 460 -7.87 -15.49 -10.74
C LEU A 460 -6.85 -14.35 -10.62
N ALA A 461 -7.28 -13.09 -10.70
CA ALA A 461 -6.41 -11.92 -10.50
C ALA A 461 -5.76 -11.93 -9.11
N HIS A 462 -6.56 -12.17 -8.05
CA HIS A 462 -6.03 -12.28 -6.70
C HIS A 462 -5.11 -13.49 -6.53
N ALA A 463 -5.41 -14.64 -7.16
CA ALA A 463 -4.52 -15.80 -7.14
C ALA A 463 -3.17 -15.50 -7.80
N LEU A 464 -3.17 -14.77 -8.93
CA LEU A 464 -1.95 -14.33 -9.60
C LEU A 464 -1.07 -13.47 -8.69
N MET A 465 -1.67 -12.51 -7.98
CA MET A 465 -0.97 -11.67 -7.00
C MET A 465 -0.49 -12.48 -5.78
N MET A 466 -1.34 -13.35 -5.22
CA MET A 466 -1.03 -14.12 -4.01
C MET A 466 0.08 -15.15 -4.20
N PHE A 467 0.22 -15.74 -5.39
CA PHE A 467 1.12 -16.87 -5.61
C PHE A 467 2.33 -16.55 -6.49
N SER A 468 2.41 -15.35 -7.05
CA SER A 468 3.65 -14.81 -7.64
C SER A 468 4.63 -14.34 -6.55
N ARG A 469 5.86 -14.03 -6.96
CA ARG A 469 6.85 -13.39 -6.08
C ARG A 469 6.37 -12.01 -5.64
N GLY A 470 6.84 -11.53 -4.50
CA GLY A 470 6.47 -10.24 -3.91
C GLY A 470 5.56 -10.37 -2.70
N VAL A 471 5.14 -9.24 -2.19
CA VAL A 471 4.27 -9.09 -1.00
C VAL A 471 2.87 -8.71 -1.48
N PRO A 472 1.89 -9.63 -1.49
CA PRO A 472 0.56 -9.33 -2.01
C PRO A 472 -0.11 -8.23 -1.17
N THR A 473 -0.68 -7.25 -1.88
CA THR A 473 -1.34 -6.08 -1.28
C THR A 473 -2.77 -6.00 -1.78
N ILE A 474 -3.72 -6.22 -0.88
CA ILE A 474 -5.17 -6.17 -1.14
C ILE A 474 -5.64 -4.75 -0.89
N TYR A 475 -6.25 -4.12 -1.87
CA TYR A 475 -6.92 -2.83 -1.69
C TYR A 475 -8.31 -3.05 -1.08
N TYR A 476 -8.64 -2.34 -0.01
CA TYR A 476 -9.92 -2.50 0.69
C TYR A 476 -11.11 -2.39 -0.26
N GLY A 477 -12.11 -3.24 -0.07
CA GLY A 477 -13.30 -3.33 -0.91
C GLY A 477 -13.16 -4.31 -2.10
N ASP A 478 -11.94 -4.66 -2.55
CA ASP A 478 -11.77 -5.63 -3.63
C ASP A 478 -12.29 -7.01 -3.20
N GLU A 479 -12.19 -7.36 -1.92
CA GLU A 479 -12.74 -8.59 -1.31
C GLU A 479 -14.27 -8.60 -1.23
N GLN A 480 -14.91 -7.44 -1.44
CA GLN A 480 -16.36 -7.27 -1.51
C GLN A 480 -16.84 -6.98 -2.94
N GLY A 481 -15.96 -7.16 -3.93
CA GLY A 481 -16.29 -6.97 -5.33
C GLY A 481 -16.55 -5.52 -5.75
N PHE A 482 -15.95 -4.56 -5.06
CA PHE A 482 -16.09 -3.13 -5.39
C PHE A 482 -15.66 -2.83 -6.83
N VAL A 483 -16.38 -1.93 -7.47
CA VAL A 483 -16.17 -1.46 -8.83
C VAL A 483 -16.29 0.04 -8.84
N SER A 484 -15.21 0.72 -9.19
CA SER A 484 -15.19 2.17 -9.29
C SER A 484 -15.67 2.68 -10.64
N ASP A 485 -16.13 3.94 -10.69
CA ASP A 485 -16.47 4.65 -11.94
C ASP A 485 -15.23 5.24 -12.65
N GLY A 486 -14.07 5.10 -12.03
CA GLY A 486 -12.81 5.64 -12.54
C GLY A 486 -11.67 5.45 -11.55
N ASN A 487 -10.79 6.44 -11.51
CA ASN A 487 -9.65 6.51 -10.60
C ASN A 487 -9.85 7.59 -9.53
N ASP A 488 -8.87 7.75 -8.62
CA ASP A 488 -8.87 8.77 -7.58
C ASP A 488 -10.18 8.76 -6.76
N ARG A 489 -10.87 9.88 -6.59
CA ARG A 489 -12.10 10.02 -5.80
C ARG A 489 -13.14 8.95 -6.10
N GLN A 490 -13.22 8.51 -7.35
CA GLN A 490 -14.18 7.51 -7.81
C GLN A 490 -13.82 6.08 -7.39
N ALA A 491 -12.58 5.82 -6.96
CA ALA A 491 -12.10 4.52 -6.46
C ALA A 491 -11.93 4.48 -4.93
N ARG A 492 -12.49 5.46 -4.21
CA ARG A 492 -12.36 5.62 -2.74
C ARG A 492 -13.71 5.49 -2.05
N GLU A 493 -14.49 4.49 -2.44
CA GLU A 493 -15.81 4.20 -1.93
C GLU A 493 -15.76 3.73 -0.48
N ASN A 494 -16.88 3.92 0.26
CA ASN A 494 -17.00 3.51 1.66
C ASN A 494 -17.26 2.01 1.79
N MET A 495 -16.66 1.37 2.79
CA MET A 495 -17.04 0.02 3.26
C MET A 495 -18.32 0.05 4.12
N PHE A 496 -18.52 1.11 4.92
CA PHE A 496 -19.78 1.37 5.61
C PHE A 496 -20.79 2.04 4.67
N PRO A 497 -22.09 2.06 4.99
CA PRO A 497 -23.14 2.55 4.08
C PRO A 497 -22.88 3.95 3.54
N SER A 498 -22.69 4.06 2.23
CA SER A 498 -22.53 5.32 1.51
C SER A 498 -23.87 5.97 1.20
N VAL A 499 -23.90 7.31 1.17
CA VAL A 499 -25.04 8.11 0.72
C VAL A 499 -24.78 8.80 -0.63
N ILE A 500 -23.66 8.49 -1.28
CA ILE A 500 -23.24 9.09 -2.56
C ILE A 500 -23.90 8.32 -3.71
N PRO A 501 -24.74 8.97 -4.53
CA PRO A 501 -25.43 8.28 -5.63
C PRO A 501 -24.50 7.64 -6.64
N GLU A 502 -23.37 8.30 -6.96
CA GLU A 502 -22.36 7.82 -7.91
C GLU A 502 -21.70 6.50 -7.44
N TYR A 503 -21.41 6.35 -6.14
CA TYR A 503 -20.90 5.10 -5.58
C TYR A 503 -21.99 4.01 -5.55
N ASN A 504 -23.24 4.40 -5.24
CA ASN A 504 -24.31 3.47 -4.94
C ASN A 504 -25.01 2.92 -6.19
N ASP A 505 -24.76 3.44 -7.38
CA ASP A 505 -25.33 2.94 -8.63
C ASP A 505 -24.52 1.79 -9.26
N ASN A 506 -23.35 1.49 -8.72
CA ASN A 506 -22.55 0.32 -9.09
C ASN A 506 -23.08 -0.95 -8.40
N GLU A 507 -23.40 -1.98 -9.20
CA GLU A 507 -23.60 -3.33 -8.70
C GLU A 507 -22.23 -3.95 -8.35
N LEU A 508 -22.06 -4.40 -7.12
CA LEU A 508 -20.84 -5.06 -6.68
C LEU A 508 -20.74 -6.47 -7.29
N ILE A 509 -19.53 -6.93 -7.59
CA ILE A 509 -19.31 -8.23 -8.23
C ILE A 509 -19.47 -9.35 -7.19
N GLY A 510 -20.33 -10.32 -7.46
CA GLY A 510 -20.56 -11.50 -6.62
C GLY A 510 -21.61 -11.32 -5.54
N THR A 511 -22.38 -10.22 -5.58
CA THR A 511 -23.46 -9.94 -4.63
C THR A 511 -24.52 -9.04 -5.25
N ASP A 512 -25.72 -9.03 -4.67
CA ASP A 512 -26.79 -8.07 -5.01
C ASP A 512 -26.66 -6.74 -4.22
N ALA A 513 -25.60 -6.60 -3.39
CA ALA A 513 -25.35 -5.39 -2.60
C ALA A 513 -24.73 -4.27 -3.44
N THR A 514 -24.79 -3.05 -2.90
CA THR A 514 -24.12 -1.86 -3.42
C THR A 514 -23.31 -1.20 -2.28
N THR A 515 -22.60 -0.13 -2.58
CA THR A 515 -21.92 0.65 -1.53
C THR A 515 -22.88 1.38 -0.58
N ALA A 516 -24.21 1.39 -0.85
CA ALA A 516 -25.22 1.83 0.11
C ALA A 516 -25.43 0.87 1.28
N ASP A 517 -24.92 -0.34 1.16
CA ASP A 517 -25.01 -1.39 2.17
C ASP A 517 -23.78 -1.42 3.08
N ASN A 518 -23.82 -2.26 4.11
CA ASN A 518 -22.67 -2.53 4.97
C ASN A 518 -21.84 -3.65 4.34
N ASN A 519 -20.67 -3.33 3.80
CA ASN A 519 -19.86 -4.21 2.97
C ASN A 519 -18.74 -4.93 3.77
N PHE A 520 -19.11 -5.55 4.89
CA PHE A 520 -18.22 -6.40 5.70
C PHE A 520 -18.71 -7.85 5.73
N ASP A 521 -19.14 -8.37 4.57
CA ASP A 521 -19.66 -9.73 4.46
C ASP A 521 -18.51 -10.74 4.35
N THR A 522 -18.31 -11.54 5.40
CA THR A 522 -17.30 -12.63 5.42
C THR A 522 -17.70 -13.86 4.59
N GLU A 523 -18.96 -13.95 4.15
CA GLU A 523 -19.45 -15.00 3.27
C GLU A 523 -19.37 -14.63 1.79
N HIS A 524 -18.99 -13.38 1.47
CA HIS A 524 -18.80 -12.94 0.11
C HIS A 524 -17.83 -13.86 -0.65
N PRO A 525 -18.11 -14.27 -1.91
CA PRO A 525 -17.31 -15.25 -2.64
C PRO A 525 -15.85 -14.85 -2.80
N LEU A 526 -15.56 -13.56 -3.02
CA LEU A 526 -14.18 -13.06 -3.13
C LEU A 526 -13.47 -13.01 -1.77
N TYR A 527 -14.16 -12.59 -0.69
CA TYR A 527 -13.59 -12.63 0.65
C TYR A 527 -13.13 -14.04 1.01
N ARG A 528 -14.01 -15.04 0.81
CA ARG A 528 -13.70 -16.44 1.08
C ARG A 528 -12.57 -16.97 0.22
N ALA A 529 -12.55 -16.62 -1.07
CA ALA A 529 -11.49 -17.02 -1.98
C ALA A 529 -10.13 -16.45 -1.57
N ILE A 530 -10.08 -15.16 -1.21
CA ILE A 530 -8.85 -14.49 -0.75
C ILE A 530 -8.39 -15.10 0.59
N ALA A 531 -9.31 -15.36 1.53
CA ALA A 531 -8.98 -16.00 2.80
C ALA A 531 -8.40 -17.41 2.60
N GLU A 532 -8.95 -18.22 1.67
CA GLU A 532 -8.40 -19.52 1.31
C GLU A 532 -7.00 -19.41 0.71
N MET A 533 -6.78 -18.50 -0.24
CA MET A 533 -5.47 -18.24 -0.86
C MET A 533 -4.44 -17.80 0.18
N SER A 534 -4.84 -16.91 1.09
CA SER A 534 -4.02 -16.45 2.21
C SER A 534 -3.60 -17.62 3.11
N GLY A 535 -4.52 -18.52 3.44
CA GLY A 535 -4.26 -19.73 4.21
C GLY A 535 -3.27 -20.67 3.52
N ILE A 536 -3.41 -20.88 2.21
CA ILE A 536 -2.48 -21.69 1.41
C ILE A 536 -1.08 -21.05 1.43
N ARG A 537 -0.97 -19.74 1.16
CA ARG A 537 0.31 -19.01 1.17
C ARG A 537 0.99 -19.06 2.54
N GLN A 538 0.26 -18.86 3.62
CA GLN A 538 0.81 -18.88 4.98
C GLN A 538 1.26 -20.27 5.42
N THR A 539 0.52 -21.32 5.03
CA THR A 539 0.82 -22.71 5.40
C THR A 539 2.04 -23.27 4.68
N HIS A 540 2.31 -22.78 3.47
CA HIS A 540 3.37 -23.31 2.63
C HIS A 540 4.50 -22.30 2.46
N ASP A 541 5.54 -22.47 3.26
CA ASP A 541 6.73 -21.60 3.33
C ASP A 541 7.38 -21.39 1.95
N LEU A 542 7.39 -22.43 1.15
CA LEU A 542 7.95 -22.40 -0.21
C LEU A 542 7.26 -21.37 -1.12
N LEU A 543 5.98 -21.04 -0.90
CA LEU A 543 5.26 -20.00 -1.64
C LEU A 543 5.79 -18.59 -1.35
N ARG A 544 6.48 -18.40 -0.21
CA ARG A 544 7.04 -17.12 0.25
C ARG A 544 8.55 -17.03 0.01
N HIS A 545 9.27 -18.12 0.20
CA HIS A 545 10.74 -18.16 0.23
C HIS A 545 11.38 -18.95 -0.92
N GLY A 546 10.63 -19.80 -1.65
CA GLY A 546 11.17 -20.57 -2.76
C GLY A 546 11.53 -19.70 -3.97
N ASP A 547 12.53 -20.13 -4.73
CA ASP A 547 12.90 -19.50 -6.00
C ASP A 547 11.74 -19.56 -6.99
N GLN A 548 11.39 -18.43 -7.61
CA GLN A 548 10.36 -18.40 -8.65
C GLN A 548 10.96 -18.75 -10.02
N ILE A 549 10.42 -19.77 -10.67
CA ILE A 549 10.84 -20.21 -11.99
C ILE A 549 9.62 -20.23 -12.92
N VAL A 550 9.73 -19.57 -14.07
CA VAL A 550 8.70 -19.66 -15.12
C VAL A 550 8.85 -21.00 -15.83
N ARG A 551 7.82 -21.85 -15.76
CA ARG A 551 7.78 -23.18 -16.38
C ARG A 551 7.09 -23.19 -17.74
N HIS A 552 6.13 -22.31 -17.92
CA HIS A 552 5.46 -22.07 -19.19
C HIS A 552 5.02 -20.62 -19.28
N ALA A 553 5.28 -20.03 -20.44
CA ALA A 553 4.83 -18.70 -20.83
C ALA A 553 4.82 -18.64 -22.35
N ASP A 554 3.74 -18.18 -22.94
CA ASP A 554 3.55 -18.08 -24.38
C ASP A 554 3.22 -16.65 -24.80
N HIS A 555 3.47 -16.32 -26.06
CA HIS A 555 3.11 -15.04 -26.68
C HIS A 555 1.68 -15.01 -27.25
N GLU A 556 1.02 -16.15 -27.35
CA GLU A 556 -0.30 -16.29 -27.97
C GLU A 556 -1.41 -16.44 -26.93
N ASP A 557 -1.09 -16.98 -25.74
CA ASP A 557 -2.07 -17.37 -24.74
C ASP A 557 -1.88 -16.61 -23.41
N ALA A 558 -2.98 -16.28 -22.75
CA ALA A 558 -2.99 -15.79 -21.37
C ALA A 558 -2.85 -16.98 -20.39
N LEU A 559 -1.76 -17.71 -20.55
CA LEU A 559 -1.34 -18.86 -19.74
C LEU A 559 0.01 -18.59 -19.09
N LEU A 560 0.10 -18.85 -17.78
CA LEU A 560 1.33 -18.74 -17.02
C LEU A 560 1.48 -19.94 -16.08
N VAL A 561 2.64 -20.61 -16.08
CA VAL A 561 2.96 -21.62 -15.07
C VAL A 561 4.27 -21.26 -14.39
N LEU A 562 4.21 -21.20 -13.08
CA LEU A 562 5.33 -20.90 -12.20
C LEU A 562 5.67 -22.13 -11.34
N SER A 563 6.91 -22.27 -10.95
CA SER A 563 7.33 -23.07 -9.79
C SER A 563 7.82 -22.15 -8.70
N ARG A 564 7.49 -22.52 -7.45
CA ARG A 564 8.24 -22.11 -6.27
C ARG A 564 9.10 -23.30 -5.87
N LEU A 565 10.42 -23.15 -5.93
CA LEU A 565 11.38 -24.22 -5.81
C LEU A 565 12.41 -23.94 -4.73
N ASP A 566 12.65 -24.90 -3.85
CA ASP A 566 13.87 -24.97 -3.06
C ASP A 566 14.94 -25.73 -3.87
N SER A 567 15.91 -25.03 -4.41
CA SER A 567 16.94 -25.58 -5.28
C SER A 567 17.85 -26.62 -4.58
N GLU A 568 18.02 -26.51 -3.25
CA GLU A 568 18.85 -27.46 -2.47
C GLU A 568 18.11 -28.77 -2.23
N THR A 569 16.91 -28.68 -1.71
CA THR A 569 16.09 -29.84 -1.41
C THR A 569 15.38 -30.38 -2.65
N GLY A 570 15.01 -29.55 -3.61
CA GLY A 570 14.17 -29.87 -4.77
C GLY A 570 12.69 -29.94 -4.42
N GLU A 571 12.27 -29.44 -3.25
CA GLU A 571 10.87 -29.25 -2.96
C GLU A 571 10.27 -28.22 -3.92
N GLU A 572 9.09 -28.53 -4.48
CA GLU A 572 8.51 -27.71 -5.55
C GLU A 572 6.99 -27.60 -5.38
N ILE A 573 6.49 -26.40 -5.60
CA ILE A 573 5.07 -26.12 -5.78
C ILE A 573 4.89 -25.52 -7.16
N LEU A 574 4.07 -26.17 -8.00
CA LEU A 574 3.64 -25.65 -9.30
C LEU A 574 2.37 -24.84 -9.13
N ILE A 575 2.33 -23.67 -9.79
CA ILE A 575 1.17 -22.80 -9.83
C ILE A 575 0.88 -22.49 -11.29
N ALA A 576 -0.32 -22.80 -11.77
CA ALA A 576 -0.72 -22.57 -13.15
C ALA A 576 -1.95 -21.67 -13.19
N PHE A 577 -1.89 -20.61 -14.01
CA PHE A 577 -2.94 -19.62 -14.20
C PHE A 577 -3.43 -19.66 -15.65
N ASN A 578 -4.75 -19.65 -15.84
CA ASN A 578 -5.40 -19.65 -17.15
C ASN A 578 -6.48 -18.54 -17.20
N ALA A 579 -6.19 -17.44 -17.88
CA ALA A 579 -7.15 -16.36 -18.09
C ALA A 579 -7.96 -16.52 -19.40
N GLU A 580 -7.80 -17.67 -20.10
CA GLU A 580 -8.58 -18.02 -21.28
C GLU A 580 -9.96 -18.58 -20.92
N ASN A 581 -10.91 -18.46 -21.85
CA ASN A 581 -12.28 -18.97 -21.71
C ASN A 581 -12.40 -20.50 -21.98
N GLU A 582 -11.28 -21.18 -22.21
CA GLU A 582 -11.23 -22.63 -22.45
C GLU A 582 -10.21 -23.30 -21.53
N ALA A 583 -10.50 -24.54 -21.13
CA ALA A 583 -9.54 -25.34 -20.36
C ALA A 583 -8.30 -25.65 -21.20
N ARG A 584 -7.14 -25.63 -20.57
CA ARG A 584 -5.85 -25.88 -21.21
C ARG A 584 -5.16 -27.13 -20.64
N ASN A 585 -4.53 -27.90 -21.53
CA ASN A 585 -3.73 -29.06 -21.16
C ASN A 585 -2.31 -28.86 -21.66
N LEU A 586 -1.34 -28.97 -20.75
CA LEU A 586 0.07 -28.83 -21.10
C LEU A 586 0.97 -29.75 -20.28
N ASN A 587 2.18 -29.96 -20.81
CA ASN A 587 3.25 -30.61 -20.08
C ASN A 587 4.31 -29.58 -19.73
N VAL A 588 4.71 -29.55 -18.47
CA VAL A 588 5.75 -28.64 -17.98
C VAL A 588 6.97 -29.41 -17.49
N ILE A 589 8.12 -28.74 -17.56
CA ILE A 589 9.35 -29.27 -16.96
C ILE A 589 9.34 -28.96 -15.47
N THR A 590 9.62 -29.96 -14.65
CA THR A 590 9.72 -29.85 -13.18
C THR A 590 11.07 -30.35 -12.71
N ASP A 591 11.38 -30.26 -11.42
CA ASP A 591 12.55 -30.93 -10.87
C ASP A 591 12.42 -32.45 -11.02
N GLY A 592 13.44 -33.09 -11.59
CA GLY A 592 13.43 -34.53 -11.89
C GLY A 592 13.32 -35.45 -10.68
N ARG A 593 13.52 -34.93 -9.47
CA ARG A 593 13.32 -35.64 -8.20
C ARG A 593 11.84 -35.82 -7.84
N ASN A 594 10.95 -34.96 -8.39
CA ASN A 594 9.54 -34.91 -8.06
C ASN A 594 8.73 -35.85 -8.96
N THR A 595 8.24 -36.93 -8.40
CA THR A 595 7.47 -37.97 -9.13
C THR A 595 6.05 -38.14 -8.63
N ARG A 596 5.72 -37.67 -7.44
CA ARG A 596 4.37 -37.71 -6.84
C ARG A 596 3.93 -36.30 -6.50
N TRP A 597 2.62 -36.04 -6.59
CA TRP A 597 2.05 -34.71 -6.43
C TRP A 597 0.70 -34.78 -5.70
N SER A 598 0.41 -33.76 -4.93
CA SER A 598 -0.87 -33.51 -4.27
C SER A 598 -1.45 -32.16 -4.65
N SER A 599 -2.78 -32.03 -4.58
CA SER A 599 -3.45 -30.77 -4.86
C SER A 599 -3.48 -29.88 -3.62
N LEU A 600 -3.09 -28.62 -3.78
CA LEU A 600 -3.37 -27.55 -2.81
C LEU A 600 -4.59 -26.73 -3.26
N ALA A 601 -4.75 -26.53 -4.57
CA ALA A 601 -5.94 -25.95 -5.18
C ALA A 601 -6.18 -26.58 -6.55
N GLY A 602 -7.43 -26.70 -6.96
CA GLY A 602 -7.80 -27.36 -8.20
C GLY A 602 -7.47 -28.85 -8.23
N GLN A 603 -7.33 -29.43 -9.42
CA GLN A 603 -7.05 -30.85 -9.61
C GLN A 603 -5.65 -31.08 -10.15
N CYS A 604 -4.85 -31.85 -9.44
CA CYS A 604 -3.48 -32.21 -9.78
C CYS A 604 -3.39 -33.71 -10.13
N ALA A 605 -2.63 -34.05 -11.17
CA ALA A 605 -2.27 -35.45 -11.43
C ALA A 605 -1.39 -35.96 -10.26
N SER A 606 -1.68 -37.15 -9.74
CA SER A 606 -0.97 -37.70 -8.57
C SER A 606 0.47 -38.12 -8.85
N ALA A 607 0.88 -38.19 -10.12
CA ALA A 607 2.21 -38.62 -10.52
C ALA A 607 2.69 -37.88 -11.77
N SER A 608 4.01 -37.68 -11.87
CA SER A 608 4.68 -37.19 -13.07
C SER A 608 4.61 -38.23 -14.19
N ASN A 609 4.57 -37.77 -15.46
CA ASN A 609 4.58 -38.64 -16.65
C ASN A 609 5.93 -39.38 -16.80
N ALA A 610 7.01 -38.68 -16.44
CA ALA A 610 8.37 -39.15 -16.37
C ALA A 610 9.14 -38.23 -15.39
N PRO A 611 10.34 -38.60 -14.92
CA PRO A 611 11.18 -37.70 -14.15
C PRO A 611 11.38 -36.36 -14.87
N GLY A 612 10.98 -35.24 -14.22
CA GLY A 612 11.08 -33.91 -14.77
C GLY A 612 9.99 -33.51 -15.78
N SER A 613 8.91 -34.31 -15.94
CA SER A 613 7.80 -33.99 -16.85
C SER A 613 6.46 -34.21 -16.17
N TYR A 614 5.66 -33.15 -16.04
CA TYR A 614 4.38 -33.16 -15.38
C TYR A 614 3.26 -32.61 -16.26
N SER A 615 2.12 -33.30 -16.30
CA SER A 615 0.93 -32.86 -17.05
C SER A 615 -0.01 -32.07 -16.16
N LEU A 616 -0.44 -30.92 -16.65
CA LEU A 616 -1.43 -30.05 -16.04
C LEU A 616 -2.68 -29.96 -16.91
N THR A 617 -3.84 -29.97 -16.25
CA THR A 617 -5.12 -29.54 -16.82
C THR A 617 -5.57 -28.34 -16.02
N ILE A 618 -5.67 -27.17 -16.67
CA ILE A 618 -6.03 -25.91 -16.04
C ILE A 618 -7.40 -25.51 -16.56
N PRO A 619 -8.45 -25.43 -15.71
CA PRO A 619 -9.78 -25.00 -16.14
C PRO A 619 -9.77 -23.59 -16.75
N ALA A 620 -10.80 -23.23 -17.47
CA ALA A 620 -11.02 -21.87 -17.97
C ALA A 620 -11.18 -20.89 -16.80
N LEU A 621 -10.58 -19.69 -16.90
CA LEU A 621 -10.66 -18.61 -15.92
C LEU A 621 -10.36 -19.08 -14.48
N ASP A 622 -9.33 -19.94 -14.35
CA ASP A 622 -9.02 -20.57 -13.06
C ASP A 622 -7.51 -20.80 -12.89
N TYR A 623 -7.14 -21.28 -11.72
CA TYR A 623 -5.77 -21.65 -11.37
C TYR A 623 -5.70 -23.03 -10.70
N VAL A 624 -4.52 -23.62 -10.74
CA VAL A 624 -4.23 -24.92 -10.11
C VAL A 624 -2.91 -24.82 -9.34
N ILE A 625 -2.88 -25.36 -8.12
CA ILE A 625 -1.66 -25.42 -7.29
C ILE A 625 -1.37 -26.86 -6.93
N CYS A 626 -0.21 -27.38 -7.36
CA CYS A 626 0.24 -28.74 -7.16
C CYS A 626 1.54 -28.77 -6.37
N ARG A 627 1.57 -29.48 -5.24
CA ARG A 627 2.76 -29.65 -4.40
C ARG A 627 3.40 -31.02 -4.70
N ALA A 628 4.72 -31.03 -4.89
CA ALA A 628 5.48 -32.26 -4.94
C ALA A 628 5.49 -32.97 -3.58
N ASP A 629 5.12 -34.26 -3.56
CA ASP A 629 5.17 -35.11 -2.38
C ASP A 629 6.46 -35.93 -2.37
N ARG A 630 7.12 -36.02 -1.24
CA ARG A 630 8.38 -36.75 -1.03
C ARG A 630 8.22 -38.02 -0.24
#